data_afe089f02cb5664f62a7a404ecc4c1b8
#
_entry.id   afe089f02cb5664f62a7a404ecc4c1b8
#
_cell.length_a   1.000
_cell.length_b   1.000
_cell.length_c   1.000
_cell.angle_alpha   90.00
_cell.angle_beta   90.00
_cell.angle_gamma   90.00
#
_symmetry.space_group_name_H-M   'P 1'
#
loop_
_entity.id
_entity.type
_entity.pdbx_description
1 polymer ?
#
loop_
_entity_poly.entity_id
_entity_poly.type
_entity_poly.pdbx_seq_one_letter_code
_entity_poly.pdbx_strand_id
1 'polypeptide(L)'
;NNYYRLFKDLLTPVQLDGLRMLLTPFPQEEFNPTDDRKAREASLGVTCFDCHVNGHTTAQFHLNPDTRPEERRMRLDTPSLRGLFNQQIHGSKRSLRSVEDFSEFEFRTAYFNGDHIHAFKKGVVILDRVQVSHMAQMQNMLDFPPAPKLDPITGRLDPRKASENELRGEKIFFGKGQCASCHVPPTYLDHQMHDLHVERFLKDEPGDGPIKTFTLRGIKDSPPYLHDGRALTLEDSVEFFNLVMQLKLSAQDKKDLVAFMRQL
;
A
#
# COMPACT_ATOMS: atom_id res chain seq x y z
N ASN A 1 -23.42 0.50 14.79
CA ASN A 1 -23.38 1.25 13.54
C ASN A 1 -23.83 0.35 12.39
N ASN A 2 -24.85 0.79 11.66
CA ASN A 2 -25.38 0.00 10.55
C ASN A 2 -24.88 0.60 9.23
N TYR A 3 -23.67 0.20 8.80
CA TYR A 3 -23.08 0.64 7.53
C TYR A 3 -23.95 0.29 6.31
N TYR A 4 -24.79 -0.74 6.39
CA TYR A 4 -25.77 -1.05 5.34
C TYR A 4 -26.68 0.15 5.06
N ARG A 5 -27.20 0.81 6.09
CA ARG A 5 -28.04 2.01 5.92
C ARG A 5 -27.29 3.18 5.30
N LEU A 6 -25.97 3.27 5.55
CA LEU A 6 -25.13 4.34 4.99
C LEU A 6 -24.84 4.13 3.49
N PHE A 7 -24.70 2.89 3.06
CA PHE A 7 -24.18 2.58 1.74
C PHE A 7 -25.14 1.89 0.78
N LYS A 8 -26.33 1.44 1.23
CA LYS A 8 -27.29 0.68 0.42
C LYS A 8 -27.74 1.38 -0.88
N ASP A 9 -27.73 2.71 -0.87
CA ASP A 9 -28.15 3.52 -2.03
C ASP A 9 -26.94 4.05 -2.83
N LEU A 10 -25.72 3.77 -2.38
CA LEU A 10 -24.47 4.21 -3.00
C LEU A 10 -23.71 3.04 -3.67
N LEU A 11 -23.81 1.85 -3.11
CA LEU A 11 -23.10 0.66 -3.56
C LEU A 11 -24.07 -0.34 -4.21
N THR A 12 -23.61 -1.03 -5.23
CA THR A 12 -24.32 -2.19 -5.77
C THR A 12 -24.39 -3.30 -4.71
N PRO A 13 -25.31 -4.27 -4.81
CA PRO A 13 -25.37 -5.40 -3.88
C PRO A 13 -24.05 -6.17 -3.76
N VAL A 14 -23.30 -6.32 -4.86
CA VAL A 14 -22.01 -6.99 -4.90
C VAL A 14 -20.95 -6.21 -4.12
N GLN A 15 -20.88 -4.90 -4.33
CA GLN A 15 -19.95 -4.01 -3.63
C GLN A 15 -20.29 -3.92 -2.13
N LEU A 16 -21.59 -3.88 -1.80
CA LEU A 16 -22.03 -3.86 -0.40
C LEU A 16 -21.67 -5.15 0.33
N ASP A 17 -21.79 -6.31 -0.34
CA ASP A 17 -21.36 -7.59 0.21
C ASP A 17 -19.82 -7.64 0.35
N GLY A 18 -19.08 -7.11 -0.62
CA GLY A 18 -17.64 -6.92 -0.52
C GLY A 18 -17.22 -6.06 0.67
N LEU A 19 -17.90 -4.93 0.89
CA LEU A 19 -17.67 -4.08 2.06
C LEU A 19 -17.95 -4.83 3.36
N ARG A 20 -19.03 -5.61 3.41
CA ARG A 20 -19.37 -6.44 4.56
C ARG A 20 -18.20 -7.38 4.91
N MET A 21 -17.61 -8.03 3.91
CA MET A 21 -16.50 -8.95 4.13
C MET A 21 -15.22 -8.23 4.57
N LEU A 22 -14.90 -7.08 3.98
CA LEU A 22 -13.75 -6.27 4.38
C LEU A 22 -13.85 -5.79 5.84
N LEU A 23 -15.08 -5.68 6.37
CA LEU A 23 -15.37 -5.29 7.75
C LEU A 23 -15.63 -6.50 8.68
N THR A 24 -15.65 -7.72 8.15
CA THR A 24 -15.85 -8.92 8.96
C THR A 24 -14.53 -9.30 9.63
N PRO A 25 -14.51 -9.47 10.97
CA PRO A 25 -13.31 -9.94 11.64
C PRO A 25 -13.08 -11.42 11.33
N PHE A 26 -11.87 -11.73 10.92
CA PHE A 26 -11.40 -13.10 10.71
C PHE A 26 -10.46 -13.47 11.85
N PRO A 27 -10.70 -14.61 12.54
CA PRO A 27 -9.83 -15.05 13.63
C PRO A 27 -8.43 -15.35 13.09
N GLN A 28 -7.45 -14.80 13.76
CA GLN A 28 -6.04 -15.08 13.52
C GLN A 28 -5.58 -16.15 14.50
N GLU A 29 -6.07 -17.35 14.33
CA GLU A 29 -5.59 -18.47 15.12
C GLU A 29 -4.32 -19.05 14.53
N GLU A 30 -3.26 -19.04 15.33
CA GLU A 30 -1.99 -19.72 15.01
C GLU A 30 -1.36 -19.29 13.66
N PHE A 31 -1.13 -18.00 13.51
CA PHE A 31 -0.42 -17.44 12.35
C PHE A 31 0.92 -18.10 12.10
N ASN A 32 1.53 -18.56 13.15
CA ASN A 32 2.79 -19.27 13.13
C ASN A 32 2.72 -20.40 14.14
N PRO A 33 3.02 -21.64 13.74
CA PRO A 33 3.09 -22.76 14.65
C PRO A 33 4.28 -22.68 15.62
N THR A 34 5.08 -21.63 15.60
CA THR A 34 6.19 -21.42 16.55
C THR A 34 5.64 -21.01 17.91
N ASP A 35 6.23 -21.55 18.99
CA ASP A 35 5.73 -21.39 20.36
C ASP A 35 5.73 -19.94 20.85
N ASP A 36 6.56 -19.09 20.30
CA ASP A 36 6.68 -17.67 20.60
C ASP A 36 5.50 -16.80 20.10
N ARG A 37 4.65 -17.35 19.23
CA ARG A 37 3.50 -16.64 18.63
C ARG A 37 2.14 -17.20 18.99
N LYS A 38 2.08 -18.19 19.84
CA LYS A 38 0.81 -18.71 20.36
C LYS A 38 0.22 -17.69 21.33
N ALA A 39 -0.87 -17.05 20.93
CA ALA A 39 -1.68 -16.30 21.88
C ALA A 39 -2.28 -17.25 22.92
N ARG A 40 -2.30 -16.83 24.20
CA ARG A 40 -2.91 -17.63 25.28
C ARG A 40 -4.43 -17.73 25.13
N GLU A 41 -5.03 -16.82 24.40
CA GLU A 41 -6.46 -16.71 24.17
C GLU A 41 -6.76 -16.61 22.68
N ALA A 42 -7.92 -17.09 22.27
CA ALA A 42 -8.39 -16.97 20.89
C ALA A 42 -8.46 -15.49 20.47
N SER A 43 -7.98 -15.20 19.27
CA SER A 43 -8.10 -13.87 18.69
C SER A 43 -9.57 -13.50 18.50
N LEU A 44 -9.93 -12.23 18.81
CA LEU A 44 -11.23 -11.66 18.48
C LEU A 44 -11.43 -11.49 16.98
N GLY A 45 -10.38 -11.73 16.19
CA GLY A 45 -10.34 -11.53 14.75
C GLY A 45 -9.88 -10.13 14.37
N VAL A 46 -9.40 -10.02 13.14
CA VAL A 46 -8.91 -8.77 12.53
C VAL A 46 -9.65 -8.56 11.22
N THR A 47 -10.05 -7.33 10.94
CA THR A 47 -10.63 -6.94 9.66
C THR A 47 -9.57 -6.40 8.71
N CYS A 48 -9.85 -6.36 7.42
CA CYS A 48 -8.94 -5.71 6.46
C CYS A 48 -8.72 -4.23 6.82
N PHE A 49 -9.75 -3.56 7.32
CA PHE A 49 -9.68 -2.14 7.68
C PHE A 49 -9.03 -1.86 9.03
N ASP A 50 -8.62 -2.87 9.80
CA ASP A 50 -7.76 -2.66 10.96
C ASP A 50 -6.32 -2.30 10.54
N CYS A 51 -5.85 -2.85 9.43
CA CYS A 51 -4.58 -2.46 8.82
C CYS A 51 -4.76 -1.35 7.77
N HIS A 52 -5.80 -1.44 6.95
CA HIS A 52 -6.11 -0.46 5.90
C HIS A 52 -7.18 0.53 6.36
N VAL A 53 -6.88 1.31 7.42
CA VAL A 53 -7.83 2.26 8.04
C VAL A 53 -8.40 3.22 6.99
N ASN A 54 -9.72 3.31 6.92
CA ASN A 54 -10.44 4.10 5.91
C ASN A 54 -10.08 3.75 4.44
N GLY A 55 -9.74 2.48 4.20
CA GLY A 55 -9.22 2.05 2.90
C GLY A 55 -7.83 2.59 2.58
N HIS A 56 -7.09 3.05 3.58
CA HIS A 56 -5.78 3.65 3.43
C HIS A 56 -4.71 2.82 4.16
N THR A 57 -4.13 3.33 5.23
CA THR A 57 -3.07 2.66 5.99
C THR A 57 -3.16 2.98 7.48
N THR A 58 -2.62 2.09 8.32
CA THR A 58 -2.40 2.34 9.75
C THR A 58 -1.18 3.20 10.04
N ALA A 59 -0.38 3.55 9.04
CA ALA A 59 0.94 4.16 9.21
C ALA A 59 1.93 3.27 10.00
N GLN A 60 1.80 1.95 9.87
CA GLN A 60 2.67 0.98 10.54
C GLN A 60 3.20 -0.05 9.56
N PHE A 61 4.31 -0.64 9.91
CA PHE A 61 4.89 -1.78 9.22
C PHE A 61 4.69 -3.07 10.02
N HIS A 62 4.77 -4.20 9.34
CA HIS A 62 4.67 -5.53 9.93
C HIS A 62 5.63 -6.50 9.24
N LEU A 63 5.84 -7.67 9.84
CA LEU A 63 6.55 -8.74 9.18
C LEU A 63 5.60 -9.46 8.21
N ASN A 64 6.14 -9.85 7.05
CA ASN A 64 5.38 -10.61 6.08
C ASN A 64 4.80 -11.88 6.73
N PRO A 65 3.48 -12.06 6.77
CA PRO A 65 2.84 -13.21 7.36
C PRO A 65 2.85 -14.37 6.36
N ASP A 66 3.97 -15.04 6.21
CA ASP A 66 4.08 -16.25 5.40
C ASP A 66 4.66 -17.41 6.20
N THR A 67 4.78 -18.56 5.54
CA THR A 67 5.27 -19.81 6.16
C THR A 67 6.78 -19.85 6.40
N ARG A 68 7.52 -18.80 6.01
CA ARG A 68 8.96 -18.72 6.23
C ARG A 68 9.28 -18.58 7.71
N PRO A 69 10.44 -19.10 8.17
CA PRO A 69 10.93 -18.82 9.50
C PRO A 69 10.97 -17.33 9.78
N GLU A 70 10.72 -16.93 11.03
CA GLU A 70 10.59 -15.52 11.39
C GLU A 70 11.81 -14.67 11.03
N GLU A 71 13.00 -15.23 11.22
CA GLU A 71 14.27 -14.59 10.88
C GLU A 71 14.46 -14.33 9.37
N ARG A 72 13.61 -14.94 8.54
CA ARG A 72 13.60 -14.73 7.08
C ARG A 72 12.42 -13.91 6.58
N ARG A 73 11.59 -13.42 7.49
CA ARG A 73 10.46 -12.57 7.12
C ARG A 73 10.92 -11.17 6.80
N MET A 74 10.34 -10.64 5.74
CA MET A 74 10.60 -9.28 5.33
C MET A 74 9.69 -8.33 6.12
N ARG A 75 10.26 -7.18 6.47
CA ARG A 75 9.49 -6.06 6.98
C ARG A 75 8.75 -5.41 5.83
N LEU A 76 7.45 -5.21 5.99
CA LEU A 76 6.58 -4.59 4.98
C LEU A 76 5.85 -3.40 5.57
N ASP A 77 5.72 -2.36 4.78
CA ASP A 77 4.76 -1.29 5.02
C ASP A 77 3.34 -1.74 4.64
N THR A 78 2.34 -1.23 5.34
CA THR A 78 0.92 -1.42 4.98
C THR A 78 0.55 -0.40 3.91
N PRO A 79 0.43 -0.78 2.63
CA PRO A 79 0.13 0.16 1.55
C PRO A 79 -1.32 0.62 1.57
N SER A 80 -1.59 1.77 0.97
CA SER A 80 -2.95 2.23 0.74
C SER A 80 -3.70 1.34 -0.25
N LEU A 81 -4.98 1.06 0.02
CA LEU A 81 -5.90 0.46 -0.95
C LEU A 81 -6.49 1.50 -1.91
N ARG A 82 -6.29 2.80 -1.67
CA ARG A 82 -6.84 3.85 -2.53
C ARG A 82 -6.10 3.91 -3.85
N GLY A 83 -6.86 3.93 -4.93
CA GLY A 83 -6.33 3.90 -6.29
C GLY A 83 -5.83 2.50 -6.72
N LEU A 84 -6.24 1.44 -6.02
CA LEU A 84 -5.79 0.07 -6.28
C LEU A 84 -6.12 -0.40 -7.70
N PHE A 85 -7.25 0.05 -8.26
CA PHE A 85 -7.68 -0.25 -9.64
C PHE A 85 -6.63 0.09 -10.70
N ASN A 86 -5.74 1.05 -10.42
CA ASN A 86 -4.70 1.50 -11.35
C ASN A 86 -3.29 0.96 -11.00
N GLN A 87 -3.17 0.08 -10.01
CA GLN A 87 -1.88 -0.41 -9.55
C GLN A 87 -1.56 -1.87 -9.95
N GLN A 88 -2.23 -2.36 -10.97
CA GLN A 88 -1.98 -3.70 -11.52
C GLN A 88 -0.58 -3.74 -12.18
N ILE A 89 0.17 -4.78 -12.04
CA ILE A 89 0.04 -6.03 -11.30
C ILE A 89 0.44 -5.76 -9.84
N HIS A 90 -0.30 -6.34 -8.90
CA HIS A 90 -0.20 -6.00 -7.48
C HIS A 90 1.00 -6.63 -6.77
N GLY A 91 1.29 -6.09 -5.57
CA GLY A 91 2.43 -6.47 -4.74
C GLY A 91 3.74 -5.83 -5.19
N SER A 92 4.67 -5.65 -4.25
CA SER A 92 5.98 -5.04 -4.50
C SER A 92 6.82 -5.80 -5.55
N LYS A 93 6.55 -7.08 -5.73
CA LYS A 93 7.20 -7.96 -6.71
C LYS A 93 6.34 -8.26 -7.95
N ARG A 94 5.20 -7.60 -8.13
CA ARG A 94 4.25 -7.85 -9.23
C ARG A 94 3.85 -9.33 -9.33
N SER A 95 3.67 -9.97 -8.20
CA SER A 95 3.37 -11.40 -8.12
C SER A 95 1.88 -11.74 -8.22
N LEU A 96 0.99 -10.74 -8.09
CA LEU A 96 -0.46 -10.91 -8.00
C LEU A 96 -1.14 -10.17 -9.14
N ARG A 97 -1.85 -10.90 -9.98
CA ARG A 97 -2.36 -10.41 -11.28
C ARG A 97 -3.53 -9.44 -11.16
N SER A 98 -4.34 -9.62 -10.12
CA SER A 98 -5.57 -8.84 -9.92
C SER A 98 -5.80 -8.54 -8.45
N VAL A 99 -6.80 -7.71 -8.16
CA VAL A 99 -7.24 -7.46 -6.78
C VAL A 99 -7.81 -8.73 -6.14
N GLU A 100 -8.45 -9.60 -6.93
CA GLU A 100 -8.91 -10.91 -6.49
C GLU A 100 -7.75 -11.80 -6.02
N ASP A 101 -6.70 -11.90 -6.83
CA ASP A 101 -5.50 -12.68 -6.47
C ASP A 101 -4.83 -12.11 -5.22
N PHE A 102 -4.77 -10.78 -5.10
CA PHE A 102 -4.23 -10.12 -3.92
C PHE A 102 -5.08 -10.41 -2.68
N SER A 103 -6.40 -10.24 -2.77
CA SER A 103 -7.32 -10.49 -1.65
C SER A 103 -7.30 -11.94 -1.21
N GLU A 104 -7.26 -12.88 -2.15
CA GLU A 104 -7.16 -14.31 -1.85
C GLU A 104 -5.82 -14.67 -1.21
N PHE A 105 -4.71 -14.12 -1.73
CA PHE A 105 -3.37 -14.30 -1.17
C PHE A 105 -3.31 -13.77 0.26
N GLU A 106 -3.76 -12.54 0.48
CA GLU A 106 -3.73 -11.90 1.78
C GLU A 106 -4.61 -12.64 2.79
N PHE A 107 -5.80 -13.04 2.36
CA PHE A 107 -6.71 -13.82 3.20
C PHE A 107 -6.09 -15.16 3.62
N ARG A 108 -5.50 -15.90 2.69
CA ARG A 108 -4.87 -17.19 3.01
C ARG A 108 -3.60 -17.02 3.81
N THR A 109 -2.75 -16.08 3.46
CA THR A 109 -1.43 -15.91 4.07
C THR A 109 -1.55 -15.18 5.40
N ALA A 110 -2.31 -14.09 5.43
CA ALA A 110 -2.45 -13.26 6.61
C ALA A 110 -3.31 -13.91 7.70
N TYR A 111 -4.35 -14.65 7.35
CA TYR A 111 -5.29 -15.21 8.34
C TYR A 111 -5.12 -16.70 8.60
N PHE A 112 -4.51 -17.45 7.69
CA PHE A 112 -4.38 -18.90 7.80
C PHE A 112 -2.97 -19.43 7.58
N ASN A 113 -1.96 -18.57 7.59
CA ASN A 113 -0.56 -18.94 7.39
C ASN A 113 -0.33 -19.80 6.12
N GLY A 114 -1.07 -19.51 5.04
CA GLY A 114 -1.00 -20.28 3.81
C GLY A 114 -1.70 -21.64 3.84
N ASP A 115 -2.17 -22.11 4.99
CA ASP A 115 -2.79 -23.45 5.14
C ASP A 115 -4.32 -23.36 5.28
N HIS A 116 -5.00 -23.30 4.15
CA HIS A 116 -6.46 -23.29 4.09
C HIS A 116 -7.08 -24.66 4.50
N ILE A 117 -6.34 -25.76 4.38
CA ILE A 117 -6.81 -27.10 4.80
C ILE A 117 -6.87 -27.14 6.33
N HIS A 118 -5.86 -26.60 6.98
CA HIS A 118 -5.82 -26.49 8.44
C HIS A 118 -6.96 -25.60 8.96
N ALA A 119 -7.19 -24.45 8.33
CA ALA A 119 -8.29 -23.56 8.66
C ALA A 119 -9.66 -24.23 8.50
N PHE A 120 -9.87 -24.96 7.40
CA PHE A 120 -11.10 -25.72 7.18
C PHE A 120 -11.34 -26.79 8.25
N LYS A 121 -10.30 -27.55 8.63
CA LYS A 121 -10.38 -28.58 9.69
C LYS A 121 -10.73 -27.97 11.05
N LYS A 122 -10.37 -26.73 11.29
CA LYS A 122 -10.73 -25.97 12.51
C LYS A 122 -12.13 -25.32 12.44
N GLY A 123 -12.87 -25.53 11.36
CA GLY A 123 -14.20 -24.96 11.19
C GLY A 123 -14.21 -23.48 10.81
N VAL A 124 -13.07 -22.93 10.39
CA VAL A 124 -13.01 -21.54 9.92
C VAL A 124 -13.58 -21.45 8.52
N VAL A 125 -14.50 -20.52 8.32
CA VAL A 125 -15.11 -20.28 7.00
C VAL A 125 -14.09 -19.61 6.09
N ILE A 126 -13.68 -20.32 5.05
CA ILE A 126 -12.82 -19.80 4.00
C ILE A 126 -13.71 -19.14 2.95
N LEU A 127 -13.32 -17.94 2.49
CA LEU A 127 -14.05 -17.25 1.44
C LEU A 127 -13.98 -18.04 0.12
N ASP A 128 -15.11 -18.15 -0.55
CA ASP A 128 -15.18 -18.71 -1.90
C ASP A 128 -14.76 -17.64 -2.96
N ARG A 129 -14.63 -18.09 -4.20
CA ARG A 129 -14.20 -17.20 -5.31
C ARG A 129 -15.19 -16.07 -5.57
N VAL A 130 -16.46 -16.28 -5.35
CA VAL A 130 -17.50 -15.25 -5.52
C VAL A 130 -17.32 -14.17 -4.47
N GLN A 131 -17.13 -14.56 -3.22
CA GLN A 131 -16.90 -13.65 -2.11
C GLN A 131 -15.60 -12.84 -2.30
N VAL A 132 -14.52 -13.48 -2.75
CA VAL A 132 -13.27 -12.80 -3.10
C VAL A 132 -13.49 -11.78 -4.22
N SER A 133 -14.27 -12.12 -5.24
CA SER A 133 -14.61 -11.16 -6.31
C SER A 133 -15.44 -9.98 -5.81
N HIS A 134 -16.37 -10.19 -4.89
CA HIS A 134 -17.12 -9.11 -4.26
C HIS A 134 -16.22 -8.16 -3.48
N MET A 135 -15.26 -8.70 -2.72
CA MET A 135 -14.24 -7.90 -2.02
C MET A 135 -13.40 -7.07 -3.00
N ALA A 136 -12.96 -7.67 -4.10
CA ALA A 136 -12.17 -6.99 -5.11
C ALA A 136 -12.94 -5.86 -5.79
N GLN A 137 -14.22 -6.09 -6.13
CA GLN A 137 -15.07 -5.05 -6.71
C GLN A 137 -15.26 -3.86 -5.76
N MET A 138 -15.39 -4.10 -4.46
CA MET A 138 -15.44 -3.02 -3.48
C MET A 138 -14.09 -2.27 -3.39
N GLN A 139 -12.99 -3.00 -3.33
CA GLN A 139 -11.66 -2.40 -3.25
C GLN A 139 -11.32 -1.54 -4.47
N ASN A 140 -11.72 -1.99 -5.68
CA ASN A 140 -11.52 -1.24 -6.92
C ASN A 140 -12.30 0.08 -6.99
N MET A 141 -13.26 0.31 -6.09
CA MET A 141 -13.96 1.59 -5.98
C MET A 141 -13.25 2.62 -5.10
N LEU A 142 -12.23 2.20 -4.35
CA LEU A 142 -11.48 3.11 -3.49
C LEU A 142 -10.59 4.00 -4.36
N ASP A 143 -11.12 5.16 -4.72
CA ASP A 143 -10.40 6.13 -5.55
C ASP A 143 -9.23 6.79 -4.81
N PHE A 144 -8.34 7.40 -5.57
CA PHE A 144 -7.25 8.18 -5.00
C PHE A 144 -7.76 9.27 -4.05
N PRO A 145 -6.98 9.63 -3.02
CA PRO A 145 -7.32 10.80 -2.20
C PRO A 145 -7.47 12.05 -3.06
N PRO A 146 -8.35 12.98 -2.67
CA PRO A 146 -8.51 14.24 -3.38
C PRO A 146 -7.20 15.02 -3.47
N ALA A 147 -6.90 15.53 -4.65
CA ALA A 147 -5.76 16.41 -4.91
C ALA A 147 -6.24 17.70 -5.63
N PRO A 148 -6.87 18.64 -4.89
CA PRO A 148 -7.61 19.74 -5.48
C PRO A 148 -6.74 20.76 -6.24
N LYS A 149 -5.43 20.71 -6.04
CA LYS A 149 -4.48 21.57 -6.76
C LYS A 149 -3.97 20.95 -8.07
N LEU A 150 -4.25 19.68 -8.32
CA LEU A 150 -3.86 19.04 -9.57
C LEU A 150 -4.94 19.23 -10.64
N ASP A 151 -4.51 19.38 -11.86
CA ASP A 151 -5.33 19.18 -13.04
C ASP A 151 -5.66 17.69 -13.17
N PRO A 152 -6.94 17.30 -13.24
CA PRO A 152 -7.33 15.89 -13.20
C PRO A 152 -6.90 15.07 -14.43
N ILE A 153 -6.63 15.73 -15.55
CA ILE A 153 -6.23 15.07 -16.81
C ILE A 153 -4.72 14.89 -16.86
N THR A 154 -3.99 15.95 -16.59
CA THR A 154 -2.52 15.94 -16.72
C THR A 154 -1.80 15.50 -15.45
N GLY A 155 -2.46 15.54 -14.29
CA GLY A 155 -1.86 15.33 -12.99
C GLY A 155 -0.89 16.43 -12.55
N ARG A 156 -0.76 17.53 -13.33
CA ARG A 156 0.14 18.65 -13.05
C ARG A 156 -0.53 19.65 -12.11
N LEU A 157 0.27 20.42 -11.38
CA LEU A 157 -0.27 21.52 -10.58
C LEU A 157 -0.98 22.57 -11.45
N ASP A 158 -2.16 23.02 -11.01
CA ASP A 158 -2.80 24.22 -11.52
C ASP A 158 -2.08 25.44 -10.94
N PRO A 159 -1.37 26.25 -11.76
CA PRO A 159 -0.61 27.40 -11.26
C PRO A 159 -1.46 28.46 -10.54
N ARG A 160 -2.78 28.44 -10.75
CA ARG A 160 -3.71 29.39 -10.09
C ARG A 160 -4.03 28.96 -8.65
N LYS A 161 -3.79 27.69 -8.31
CA LYS A 161 -4.09 27.09 -6.98
C LYS A 161 -2.85 26.79 -6.18
N ALA A 162 -1.74 26.57 -6.86
CA ALA A 162 -0.48 26.17 -6.24
C ALA A 162 0.32 27.39 -5.76
N SER A 163 1.05 27.22 -4.68
CA SER A 163 2.01 28.20 -4.19
C SER A 163 3.34 28.13 -4.96
N GLU A 164 4.15 29.19 -4.86
CA GLU A 164 5.43 29.26 -5.59
C GLU A 164 6.40 28.12 -5.23
N ASN A 165 6.46 27.73 -3.95
CA ASN A 165 7.32 26.63 -3.50
C ASN A 165 6.83 25.27 -4.05
N GLU A 166 5.52 25.06 -4.13
CA GLU A 166 4.95 23.85 -4.77
C GLU A 166 5.28 23.79 -6.26
N LEU A 167 5.16 24.91 -6.97
CA LEU A 167 5.53 25.01 -8.39
C LEU A 167 7.03 24.81 -8.62
N ARG A 168 7.89 25.33 -7.73
CA ARG A 168 9.33 25.01 -7.78
C ARG A 168 9.57 23.53 -7.52
N GLY A 169 8.88 22.94 -6.54
CA GLY A 169 8.96 21.52 -6.22
C GLY A 169 8.57 20.65 -7.40
N GLU A 170 7.48 21.01 -8.10
CA GLU A 170 7.08 20.35 -9.33
C GLU A 170 8.18 20.40 -10.41
N LYS A 171 8.81 21.54 -10.63
CA LYS A 171 9.94 21.66 -11.57
C LYS A 171 11.12 20.79 -11.18
N ILE A 172 11.39 20.67 -9.88
CA ILE A 172 12.44 19.77 -9.39
C ILE A 172 12.08 18.31 -9.67
N PHE A 173 10.84 17.91 -9.37
CA PHE A 173 10.32 16.56 -9.59
C PHE A 173 10.49 16.10 -11.06
N PHE A 174 10.12 16.97 -12.02
CA PHE A 174 10.23 16.69 -13.45
C PHE A 174 11.60 16.98 -14.05
N GLY A 175 12.47 17.66 -13.33
CA GLY A 175 13.80 18.06 -13.78
C GLY A 175 14.91 17.35 -13.02
N LYS A 176 15.72 18.10 -12.27
CA LYS A 176 16.91 17.60 -11.58
C LYS A 176 16.65 16.52 -10.53
N GLY A 177 15.43 16.43 -10.00
CA GLY A 177 15.02 15.38 -9.08
C GLY A 177 14.81 14.02 -9.74
N GLN A 178 14.63 13.97 -11.07
CA GLN A 178 14.44 12.77 -11.88
C GLN A 178 13.30 11.84 -11.41
N CYS A 179 12.43 12.32 -10.53
CA CYS A 179 11.36 11.49 -9.96
C CYS A 179 10.35 11.02 -11.00
N ALA A 180 10.07 11.86 -12.01
CA ALA A 180 9.14 11.57 -13.09
C ALA A 180 9.65 10.50 -14.07
N SER A 181 10.90 10.03 -13.95
CA SER A 181 11.38 8.89 -14.74
C SER A 181 10.70 7.57 -14.40
N CYS A 182 10.23 7.45 -13.13
CA CYS A 182 9.49 6.30 -12.65
C CYS A 182 8.03 6.71 -12.26
N HIS A 183 7.86 7.87 -11.66
CA HIS A 183 6.55 8.35 -11.20
C HIS A 183 5.88 9.25 -12.23
N VAL A 184 5.30 8.63 -13.27
CA VAL A 184 4.70 9.30 -14.42
C VAL A 184 3.26 9.76 -14.11
N PRO A 185 2.91 11.06 -14.31
CA PRO A 185 1.54 11.50 -14.13
C PRO A 185 0.59 10.92 -15.20
N PRO A 186 -0.74 10.92 -14.99
CA PRO A 186 -1.44 11.55 -13.85
C PRO A 186 -1.47 10.72 -12.56
N THR A 187 -1.08 9.45 -12.62
CA THR A 187 -1.15 8.52 -11.50
C THR A 187 0.19 8.35 -10.76
N TYR A 188 1.25 8.97 -11.27
CA TYR A 188 2.57 8.98 -10.67
C TYR A 188 3.15 7.59 -10.43
N LEU A 189 3.01 6.72 -11.45
CA LEU A 189 3.64 5.40 -11.53
C LEU A 189 3.85 5.01 -13.01
N ASP A 190 4.80 4.14 -13.28
CA ASP A 190 5.16 3.69 -14.63
C ASP A 190 4.81 2.21 -14.90
N HIS A 191 4.24 1.53 -13.94
CA HIS A 191 3.95 0.08 -14.00
C HIS A 191 5.18 -0.81 -14.21
N GLN A 192 6.39 -0.30 -13.92
CA GLN A 192 7.64 -1.02 -14.08
C GLN A 192 8.22 -1.47 -12.72
N MET A 193 9.32 -2.17 -12.79
CA MET A 193 10.12 -2.56 -11.64
C MET A 193 11.52 -1.96 -11.76
N HIS A 194 12.03 -1.43 -10.67
CA HIS A 194 13.35 -0.81 -10.60
C HIS A 194 14.18 -1.39 -9.48
N ASP A 195 15.43 -1.70 -9.77
CA ASP A 195 16.42 -2.14 -8.79
C ASP A 195 17.35 -0.97 -8.45
N LEU A 196 17.20 -0.45 -7.25
CA LEU A 196 18.05 0.64 -6.75
C LEU A 196 19.31 0.11 -6.05
N HIS A 197 19.46 -1.21 -5.92
CA HIS A 197 20.55 -1.90 -5.24
C HIS A 197 20.74 -1.52 -3.76
N VAL A 198 19.65 -1.06 -3.11
CA VAL A 198 19.67 -0.57 -1.73
C VAL A 198 18.57 -1.17 -0.87
N GLU A 199 17.93 -2.25 -1.33
CA GLU A 199 16.78 -2.88 -0.72
C GLU A 199 17.13 -3.74 0.50
N ARG A 200 18.26 -3.45 1.14
CA ARG A 200 18.63 -4.10 2.40
C ARG A 200 18.43 -3.15 3.56
N PHE A 201 17.61 -3.56 4.50
CA PHE A 201 17.47 -2.82 5.75
C PHE A 201 18.60 -3.16 6.73
N LEU A 202 18.95 -4.44 6.83
CA LEU A 202 20.05 -4.94 7.64
C LEU A 202 21.15 -5.51 6.76
N LYS A 203 22.38 -5.48 7.27
CA LYS A 203 23.58 -5.88 6.51
C LYS A 203 23.51 -7.30 5.94
N ASP A 204 22.90 -8.22 6.69
CA ASP A 204 22.88 -9.64 6.34
C ASP A 204 21.53 -10.08 5.72
N GLU A 205 20.60 -9.15 5.51
CA GLU A 205 19.37 -9.45 4.78
C GLU A 205 19.65 -9.69 3.28
N PRO A 206 18.97 -10.64 2.66
CA PRO A 206 19.01 -10.78 1.21
C PRO A 206 18.46 -9.51 0.57
N GLY A 207 19.11 -9.02 -0.48
CA GLY A 207 18.59 -7.90 -1.25
C GLY A 207 17.26 -8.26 -1.89
N ASP A 208 16.31 -7.31 -1.89
CA ASP A 208 15.00 -7.53 -2.48
C ASP A 208 15.03 -7.55 -4.01
N GLY A 209 16.10 -7.02 -4.62
CA GLY A 209 16.16 -6.83 -6.07
C GLY A 209 15.08 -5.84 -6.56
N PRO A 210 14.63 -5.96 -7.81
CA PRO A 210 13.69 -4.99 -8.38
C PRO A 210 12.38 -4.89 -7.61
N ILE A 211 11.95 -3.67 -7.30
CA ILE A 211 10.69 -3.32 -6.65
C ILE A 211 9.81 -2.56 -7.63
N LYS A 212 8.51 -2.84 -7.59
CA LYS A 212 7.51 -2.13 -8.39
C LYS A 212 7.45 -0.66 -7.99
N THR A 213 7.30 0.23 -8.98
CA THR A 213 6.91 1.61 -8.72
C THR A 213 5.48 1.63 -8.15
N PHE A 214 5.30 2.26 -6.99
CA PHE A 214 3.98 2.55 -6.42
C PHE A 214 3.56 3.99 -6.77
N THR A 215 2.26 4.22 -6.79
CA THR A 215 1.73 5.57 -7.00
C THR A 215 2.17 6.53 -5.90
N LEU A 216 2.39 7.80 -6.27
CA LEU A 216 2.55 8.86 -5.28
C LEU A 216 1.25 9.59 -4.97
N ARG A 217 0.11 9.21 -5.59
CA ARG A 217 -1.18 9.82 -5.27
C ARG A 217 -1.60 9.46 -3.85
N GLY A 218 -1.84 10.49 -3.03
CA GLY A 218 -2.17 10.33 -1.61
C GLY A 218 -0.98 10.06 -0.70
N ILE A 219 0.24 10.21 -1.18
CA ILE A 219 1.45 9.86 -0.44
C ILE A 219 1.61 10.66 0.88
N LYS A 220 1.06 11.88 0.96
CA LYS A 220 1.13 12.71 2.17
C LYS A 220 0.53 12.05 3.42
N ASP A 221 -0.42 11.14 3.22
CA ASP A 221 -1.22 10.52 4.27
C ASP A 221 -0.88 9.03 4.47
N SER A 222 0.23 8.54 3.88
CA SER A 222 0.61 7.12 3.93
C SER A 222 2.04 6.85 4.44
N PRO A 223 2.49 7.49 5.54
CA PRO A 223 3.71 7.05 6.18
C PRO A 223 3.53 5.66 6.82
N PRO A 224 4.61 4.89 7.11
CA PRO A 224 5.99 5.12 6.67
C PRO A 224 6.18 4.84 5.17
N TYR A 225 7.29 5.27 4.61
CA TYR A 225 7.54 5.20 3.17
C TYR A 225 8.56 4.14 2.80
N LEU A 226 8.59 3.81 1.49
CA LEU A 226 9.25 2.67 0.87
C LEU A 226 8.58 1.35 1.28
N HIS A 227 8.88 0.28 0.55
CA HIS A 227 8.19 -1.01 0.72
C HIS A 227 8.38 -1.67 2.10
N ASP A 228 9.40 -1.27 2.83
CA ASP A 228 9.73 -1.77 4.18
C ASP A 228 9.53 -0.72 5.29
N GLY A 229 8.98 0.45 4.95
CA GLY A 229 8.70 1.51 5.91
C GLY A 229 9.94 2.14 6.56
N ARG A 230 11.10 2.10 5.89
CA ARG A 230 12.37 2.65 6.47
C ARG A 230 12.42 4.17 6.54
N ALA A 231 11.68 4.86 5.69
CA ALA A 231 11.57 6.31 5.71
C ALA A 231 10.30 6.73 6.45
N LEU A 232 10.43 7.52 7.50
CA LEU A 232 9.29 7.90 8.37
C LEU A 232 8.56 9.14 7.87
N THR A 233 9.25 9.97 7.09
CA THR A 233 8.72 11.24 6.57
C THR A 233 8.95 11.35 5.06
N LEU A 234 8.24 12.27 4.41
CA LEU A 234 8.53 12.61 3.01
C LEU A 234 9.92 13.20 2.84
N GLU A 235 10.37 13.95 3.84
CA GLU A 235 11.71 14.50 3.92
C GLU A 235 12.78 13.39 3.90
N ASP A 236 12.58 12.31 4.67
CA ASP A 236 13.46 11.13 4.66
C ASP A 236 13.46 10.44 3.30
N SER A 237 12.30 10.31 2.67
CA SER A 237 12.16 9.73 1.33
C SER A 237 12.91 10.54 0.29
N VAL A 238 12.78 11.87 0.32
CA VAL A 238 13.50 12.76 -0.60
C VAL A 238 15.01 12.66 -0.36
N GLU A 239 15.46 12.62 0.90
CA GLU A 239 16.89 12.45 1.19
C GLU A 239 17.41 11.08 0.75
N PHE A 240 16.65 10.02 0.96
CA PHE A 240 17.00 8.68 0.48
C PHE A 240 17.30 8.69 -1.03
N PHE A 241 16.38 9.19 -1.86
CA PHE A 241 16.59 9.27 -3.30
C PHE A 241 17.67 10.27 -3.69
N ASN A 242 17.82 11.38 -2.97
CA ASN A 242 18.91 12.33 -3.17
C ASN A 242 20.28 11.66 -3.03
N LEU A 243 20.46 10.79 -2.03
CA LEU A 243 21.70 10.06 -1.79
C LEU A 243 21.90 8.93 -2.81
N VAL A 244 20.90 8.07 -2.99
CA VAL A 244 20.97 6.89 -3.85
C VAL A 244 21.22 7.27 -5.31
N MET A 245 20.51 8.27 -5.81
CA MET A 245 20.61 8.73 -7.20
C MET A 245 21.64 9.87 -7.37
N GLN A 246 22.34 10.28 -6.31
CA GLN A 246 23.34 11.34 -6.31
C GLN A 246 22.85 12.67 -6.92
N LEU A 247 21.60 13.05 -6.61
CA LEU A 247 20.93 14.19 -7.24
C LEU A 247 21.50 15.55 -6.86
N LYS A 248 22.22 15.65 -5.73
CA LYS A 248 22.85 16.88 -5.22
C LYS A 248 21.83 18.02 -4.99
N LEU A 249 20.65 17.68 -4.50
CA LEU A 249 19.61 18.65 -4.18
C LEU A 249 20.03 19.54 -3.00
N SER A 250 19.84 20.84 -3.15
CA SER A 250 20.05 21.77 -2.03
C SER A 250 18.97 21.58 -0.95
N ALA A 251 19.22 22.14 0.24
CA ALA A 251 18.22 22.12 1.31
C ALA A 251 16.88 22.77 0.89
N GLN A 252 16.94 23.84 0.07
CA GLN A 252 15.74 24.48 -0.44
C GLN A 252 15.02 23.61 -1.48
N ASP A 253 15.77 22.95 -2.37
CA ASP A 253 15.17 22.03 -3.36
C ASP A 253 14.41 20.91 -2.68
N LYS A 254 14.98 20.32 -1.63
CA LYS A 254 14.31 19.24 -0.87
C LYS A 254 13.02 19.72 -0.22
N LYS A 255 13.01 20.93 0.38
CA LYS A 255 11.81 21.53 0.94
C LYS A 255 10.73 21.79 -0.11
N ASP A 256 11.11 22.37 -1.25
CA ASP A 256 10.16 22.65 -2.34
C ASP A 256 9.62 21.34 -2.93
N LEU A 257 10.45 20.31 -3.11
CA LEU A 257 10.05 18.99 -3.60
C LEU A 257 9.03 18.34 -2.67
N VAL A 258 9.27 18.35 -1.34
CA VAL A 258 8.30 17.84 -0.36
C VAL A 258 7.00 18.64 -0.38
N ALA A 259 7.07 19.98 -0.55
CA ALA A 259 5.87 20.80 -0.67
C ALA A 259 5.00 20.38 -1.87
N PHE A 260 5.61 20.08 -2.99
CA PHE A 260 4.92 19.50 -4.15
C PHE A 260 4.35 18.12 -3.86
N MET A 261 5.14 17.19 -3.32
CA MET A 261 4.71 15.81 -3.03
C MET A 261 3.49 15.76 -2.10
N ARG A 262 3.36 16.73 -1.21
CA ARG A 262 2.18 16.86 -0.34
C ARG A 262 0.89 17.26 -1.08
N GLN A 263 0.96 17.63 -2.35
CA GLN A 263 -0.21 17.94 -3.17
C GLN A 263 -0.69 16.75 -4.01
N LEU A 264 0.10 15.67 -4.05
CA LEU A 264 -0.23 14.44 -4.77
C LEU A 264 -1.20 13.57 -3.97
#